data_f2e25bda13938e6eed686044981c001e
#
_entry.id   f2e25bda13938e6eed686044981c001e
#
_cell.length_a   1.000
_cell.length_b   1.000
_cell.length_c   1.000
_cell.angle_alpha   90.00
_cell.angle_beta   90.00
_cell.angle_gamma   90.00
#
_symmetry.space_group_name_H-M   'P 1'
#
loop_
_entity.id
_entity.type
_entity.pdbx_description
1 polymer ?
#
loop_
_entity_poly.entity_id
_entity_poly.type
_entity_poly.pdbx_seq_one_letter_code
_entity_poly.pdbx_strand_id
1 'polypeptide(L)'
;MLTNLARKMKISLFIVLGILMLHAYSEAEAKKVTGPKQATTSEVCMVNDAVMGKPQIQVPFEGKMYYGCCEGCVERIKTDRSVRFAKDPVSGKEVDKAKAFIMEGPAGEALYFESKATAAKYKSDVAKK
;
A
#
# COMPACT_ATOMS: atom_id res chain seq x y z
N MET A 1 30.91 -32.73 49.67
CA MET A 1 29.48 -32.45 49.39
C MET A 1 29.18 -31.02 48.98
N LEU A 2 29.93 -30.02 49.41
CA LEU A 2 29.72 -28.59 49.11
C LEU A 2 30.08 -28.18 47.67
N THR A 3 30.98 -28.86 47.00
CA THR A 3 31.43 -28.54 45.62
C THR A 3 30.40 -28.83 44.52
N ASN A 4 29.48 -29.78 44.74
CA ASN A 4 28.46 -30.17 43.78
C ASN A 4 27.25 -29.22 43.78
N LEU A 5 26.98 -28.56 44.90
CA LEU A 5 25.86 -27.63 45.02
C LEU A 5 26.16 -26.30 44.28
N ALA A 6 27.38 -25.77 44.40
CA ALA A 6 27.83 -24.58 43.73
C ALA A 6 27.92 -24.76 42.18
N ARG A 7 28.28 -25.98 41.74
CA ARG A 7 28.35 -26.34 40.32
C ARG A 7 26.96 -26.46 39.71
N LYS A 8 25.98 -27.00 40.42
CA LYS A 8 24.58 -27.08 39.98
C LYS A 8 23.91 -25.71 39.92
N MET A 9 24.20 -24.81 40.85
CA MET A 9 23.68 -23.44 40.83
C MET A 9 24.20 -22.62 39.65
N LYS A 10 25.48 -22.73 39.29
CA LYS A 10 26.07 -22.02 38.13
C LYS A 10 25.46 -22.49 36.83
N ILE A 11 25.20 -23.77 36.63
CA ILE A 11 24.58 -24.32 35.42
C ILE A 11 23.12 -23.85 35.29
N SER A 12 22.37 -23.80 36.39
CA SER A 12 20.99 -23.34 36.42
C SER A 12 20.87 -21.84 36.04
N LEU A 13 21.81 -21.01 36.51
CA LEU A 13 21.84 -19.58 36.22
C LEU A 13 22.13 -19.31 34.73
N PHE A 14 23.02 -20.09 34.10
CA PHE A 14 23.30 -19.95 32.64
C PHE A 14 22.14 -20.41 31.78
N ILE A 15 21.39 -21.42 32.18
CA ILE A 15 20.20 -21.91 31.46
C ILE A 15 19.08 -20.86 31.52
N VAL A 16 18.83 -20.25 32.69
CA VAL A 16 17.81 -19.21 32.88
C VAL A 16 18.18 -17.95 32.08
N LEU A 17 19.45 -17.55 32.08
CA LEU A 17 19.92 -16.40 31.31
C LEU A 17 19.84 -16.66 29.79
N GLY A 18 20.10 -17.89 29.34
CA GLY A 18 19.95 -18.31 27.94
C GLY A 18 18.50 -18.30 27.45
N ILE A 19 17.56 -18.70 28.31
CA ILE A 19 16.12 -18.71 27.98
C ILE A 19 15.58 -17.28 27.89
N LEU A 20 16.03 -16.34 28.72
CA LEU A 20 15.65 -14.94 28.69
C LEU A 20 16.15 -14.23 27.41
N MET A 21 17.28 -14.63 26.86
CA MET A 21 17.82 -14.06 25.60
C MET A 21 17.11 -14.60 24.35
N LEU A 22 16.48 -15.78 24.40
CA LEU A 22 15.74 -16.35 23.28
C LEU A 22 14.37 -15.68 23.05
N HIS A 23 13.85 -14.96 24.03
CA HIS A 23 12.56 -14.27 23.91
C HIS A 23 12.66 -12.89 23.26
N ALA A 24 13.87 -12.38 22.97
CA ALA A 24 14.09 -11.07 22.37
C ALA A 24 14.12 -11.06 20.83
N TYR A 25 13.93 -12.21 20.18
CA TYR A 25 14.02 -12.30 18.71
C TYR A 25 12.70 -12.62 18.00
N SER A 26 11.56 -12.38 18.63
CA SER A 26 10.27 -12.68 18.01
C SER A 26 9.33 -11.48 17.98
N GLU A 27 9.79 -10.39 17.39
CA GLU A 27 8.89 -9.37 16.82
C GLU A 27 9.46 -8.90 15.47
N ALA A 28 9.55 -9.84 14.53
CA ALA A 28 9.40 -9.47 13.14
C ALA A 28 7.93 -9.09 12.99
N GLU A 29 7.62 -7.79 13.08
CA GLU A 29 6.33 -7.26 12.65
C GLU A 29 6.09 -7.75 11.21
N ALA A 30 5.31 -8.81 11.08
CA ALA A 30 4.70 -9.18 9.82
C ALA A 30 3.88 -7.95 9.41
N LYS A 31 4.43 -7.16 8.48
CA LYS A 31 3.75 -6.04 7.83
C LYS A 31 2.44 -6.63 7.31
N LYS A 32 1.36 -6.39 8.04
CA LYS A 32 0.03 -6.89 7.70
C LYS A 32 -0.25 -6.36 6.31
N VAL A 33 -0.16 -7.23 5.31
CA VAL A 33 -0.57 -6.92 3.94
C VAL A 33 -2.07 -6.68 4.02
N THR A 34 -2.44 -5.45 4.30
CA THR A 34 -3.82 -5.01 4.20
C THR A 34 -4.17 -5.06 2.73
N GLY A 35 -5.16 -5.89 2.39
CA GLY A 35 -5.65 -5.97 1.01
C GLY A 35 -6.04 -4.60 0.46
N PRO A 36 -6.24 -4.48 -0.87
CA PRO A 36 -6.52 -3.21 -1.53
C PRO A 36 -7.66 -2.46 -0.84
N LYS A 37 -7.46 -1.19 -0.52
CA LYS A 37 -8.47 -0.30 0.09
C LYS A 37 -8.87 0.78 -0.89
N GLN A 38 -10.08 1.34 -0.73
CA GLN A 38 -10.51 2.47 -1.54
C GLN A 38 -9.64 3.69 -1.24
N ALA A 39 -9.14 4.34 -2.29
CA ALA A 39 -8.38 5.59 -2.20
C ALA A 39 -9.28 6.81 -2.34
N THR A 40 -8.92 7.89 -1.66
CA THR A 40 -9.54 9.21 -1.86
C THR A 40 -8.98 9.83 -3.13
N THR A 41 -9.82 10.14 -4.11
CA THR A 41 -9.39 10.66 -5.43
C THR A 41 -8.48 11.89 -5.32
N SER A 42 -8.80 12.82 -4.41
CA SER A 42 -8.00 14.03 -4.21
C SER A 42 -6.62 13.80 -3.57
N GLU A 43 -6.35 12.60 -3.09
CA GLU A 43 -5.06 12.21 -2.49
C GLU A 43 -4.19 11.39 -3.43
N VAL A 44 -4.58 11.28 -4.71
CA VAL A 44 -3.87 10.49 -5.72
C VAL A 44 -3.11 11.41 -6.67
N CYS A 45 -1.82 11.17 -6.87
CA CYS A 45 -1.11 11.74 -8.00
C CYS A 45 -1.38 10.90 -9.26
N MET A 46 -2.21 11.42 -10.17
CA MET A 46 -2.66 10.70 -11.36
C MET A 46 -1.59 10.56 -12.46
N VAL A 47 -0.49 11.30 -12.34
CA VAL A 47 0.66 11.18 -13.24
C VAL A 47 1.59 10.05 -12.82
N ASN A 48 1.82 9.91 -11.52
CA ASN A 48 2.70 8.89 -10.95
C ASN A 48 1.93 7.61 -10.54
N ASP A 49 0.61 7.63 -10.67
CA ASP A 49 -0.27 6.54 -10.23
C ASP A 49 0.00 6.09 -8.78
N ALA A 50 0.11 7.08 -7.88
CA ALA A 50 0.46 6.86 -6.49
C ALA A 50 -0.55 7.51 -5.52
N VAL A 51 -0.91 6.78 -4.47
CA VAL A 51 -1.71 7.31 -3.36
C VAL A 51 -0.77 8.03 -2.39
N MET A 52 -0.95 9.35 -2.25
CA MET A 52 -0.05 10.23 -1.50
C MET A 52 -0.46 10.42 -0.04
N GLY A 53 -1.69 10.03 0.34
CA GLY A 53 -2.23 10.18 1.70
C GLY A 53 -2.41 11.63 2.16
N LYS A 54 -2.38 12.58 1.23
CA LYS A 54 -2.60 14.02 1.46
C LYS A 54 -3.18 14.67 0.21
N PRO A 55 -3.92 15.78 0.33
CA PRO A 55 -4.50 16.48 -0.82
C PRO A 55 -3.44 16.88 -1.84
N GLN A 56 -3.75 16.62 -3.11
CA GLN A 56 -2.92 16.94 -4.27
C GLN A 56 -3.41 18.22 -4.96
N ILE A 57 -2.60 18.77 -5.87
CA ILE A 57 -2.96 19.97 -6.65
C ILE A 57 -4.11 19.61 -7.59
N GLN A 58 -5.20 20.38 -7.50
CA GLN A 58 -6.36 20.23 -8.36
C GLN A 58 -6.07 20.78 -9.76
N VAL A 59 -6.38 19.99 -10.77
CA VAL A 59 -6.16 20.34 -12.20
C VAL A 59 -7.49 20.18 -12.95
N PRO A 60 -8.28 21.25 -13.06
CA PRO A 60 -9.47 21.22 -13.90
C PRO A 60 -9.06 21.13 -15.38
N PHE A 61 -9.59 20.15 -16.08
CA PHE A 61 -9.34 19.93 -17.51
C PHE A 61 -10.56 19.31 -18.19
N GLU A 62 -11.05 19.94 -19.25
CA GLU A 62 -12.21 19.49 -20.04
C GLU A 62 -13.44 19.13 -19.19
N GLY A 63 -13.78 19.97 -18.21
CA GLY A 63 -14.93 19.77 -17.32
C GLY A 63 -14.77 18.65 -16.31
N LYS A 64 -13.56 18.14 -16.12
CA LYS A 64 -13.21 17.08 -15.16
C LYS A 64 -12.14 17.58 -14.20
N MET A 65 -12.00 16.89 -13.06
CA MET A 65 -10.99 17.21 -12.07
C MET A 65 -9.95 16.08 -12.00
N TYR A 66 -8.70 16.44 -12.26
CA TYR A 66 -7.53 15.58 -12.08
C TYR A 66 -6.67 16.10 -10.92
N TYR A 67 -5.69 15.30 -10.48
CA TYR A 67 -4.84 15.64 -9.35
C TYR A 67 -3.38 15.30 -9.65
N GLY A 68 -2.48 16.23 -9.33
CA GLY A 68 -1.04 16.08 -9.51
C GLY A 68 -0.25 16.51 -8.28
N CYS A 69 0.92 15.93 -8.05
CA CYS A 69 1.71 16.20 -6.83
C CYS A 69 2.64 17.43 -6.96
N CYS A 70 2.85 17.95 -8.15
CA CYS A 70 3.74 19.08 -8.43
C CYS A 70 3.35 19.80 -9.73
N GLU A 71 3.96 20.96 -10.00
CA GLU A 71 3.69 21.74 -11.21
C GLU A 71 3.98 20.97 -12.51
N GLY A 72 5.03 20.16 -12.53
CA GLY A 72 5.32 19.28 -13.68
C GLY A 72 4.20 18.26 -13.95
N CYS A 73 3.56 17.75 -12.89
CA CYS A 73 2.39 16.87 -13.03
C CYS A 73 1.16 17.63 -13.52
N VAL A 74 0.97 18.87 -13.04
CA VAL A 74 -0.12 19.76 -13.51
C VAL A 74 0.00 19.99 -15.03
N GLU A 75 1.20 20.29 -15.50
CA GLU A 75 1.46 20.53 -16.92
C GLU A 75 1.25 19.25 -17.75
N ARG A 76 1.73 18.11 -17.28
CA ARG A 76 1.51 16.82 -17.96
C ARG A 76 0.04 16.45 -18.05
N ILE A 77 -0.76 16.72 -17.03
CA ILE A 77 -2.21 16.46 -17.08
C ILE A 77 -2.87 17.27 -18.20
N LYS A 78 -2.42 18.50 -18.44
CA LYS A 78 -2.97 19.37 -19.49
C LYS A 78 -2.53 18.97 -20.89
N THR A 79 -1.29 18.52 -21.07
CA THR A 79 -0.66 18.31 -22.37
C THR A 79 -0.59 16.85 -22.81
N ASP A 80 -0.52 15.90 -21.87
CA ASP A 80 -0.33 14.48 -22.15
C ASP A 80 -1.60 13.67 -21.82
N ARG A 81 -2.29 13.19 -22.88
CA ARG A 81 -3.48 12.35 -22.73
C ARG A 81 -3.18 11.07 -21.93
N SER A 82 -2.02 10.48 -22.11
CA SER A 82 -1.70 9.18 -21.54
C SER A 82 -1.77 9.16 -20.01
N VAL A 83 -1.45 10.28 -19.35
CA VAL A 83 -1.50 10.37 -17.87
C VAL A 83 -2.91 10.54 -17.31
N ARG A 84 -3.90 10.87 -18.17
CA ARG A 84 -5.31 11.01 -17.76
C ARG A 84 -6.11 9.71 -17.84
N PHE A 85 -5.57 8.68 -18.48
CA PHE A 85 -6.24 7.41 -18.68
C PHE A 85 -5.41 6.25 -18.10
N ALA A 86 -6.10 5.20 -17.70
CA ALA A 86 -5.51 3.96 -17.20
C ALA A 86 -6.28 2.76 -17.76
N LYS A 87 -5.76 1.56 -17.56
CA LYS A 87 -6.51 0.33 -17.83
C LYS A 87 -7.04 -0.27 -16.54
N ASP A 88 -8.32 -0.64 -16.55
CA ASP A 88 -8.91 -1.44 -15.47
C ASP A 88 -8.22 -2.81 -15.44
N PRO A 89 -7.60 -3.22 -14.31
CA PRO A 89 -6.84 -4.46 -14.24
C PRO A 89 -7.72 -5.73 -14.33
N VAL A 90 -9.04 -5.60 -14.23
CA VAL A 90 -9.98 -6.73 -14.33
C VAL A 90 -10.58 -6.84 -15.71
N SER A 91 -11.09 -5.73 -16.27
CA SER A 91 -11.76 -5.73 -17.58
C SER A 91 -10.82 -5.42 -18.74
N GLY A 92 -9.64 -4.84 -18.47
CA GLY A 92 -8.70 -4.39 -19.49
C GLY A 92 -9.16 -3.14 -20.26
N LYS A 93 -10.32 -2.57 -19.94
CA LYS A 93 -10.84 -1.37 -20.58
C LYS A 93 -10.08 -0.14 -20.16
N GLU A 94 -9.95 0.83 -21.09
CA GLU A 94 -9.45 2.15 -20.78
C GLU A 94 -10.48 2.91 -19.93
N VAL A 95 -10.02 3.52 -18.83
CA VAL A 95 -10.81 4.33 -17.92
C VAL A 95 -10.21 5.71 -17.75
N ASP A 96 -11.07 6.72 -17.67
CA ASP A 96 -10.66 8.08 -17.35
C ASP A 96 -10.40 8.19 -15.84
N LYS A 97 -9.17 8.54 -15.44
CA LYS A 97 -8.76 8.61 -14.04
C LYS A 97 -9.60 9.56 -13.18
N ALA A 98 -10.13 10.64 -13.81
CA ALA A 98 -11.02 11.59 -13.12
C ALA A 98 -12.38 10.99 -12.76
N LYS A 99 -12.80 9.89 -13.39
CA LYS A 99 -14.10 9.23 -13.19
C LYS A 99 -13.97 7.82 -12.61
N ALA A 100 -12.76 7.29 -12.56
CA ALA A 100 -12.50 5.93 -12.12
C ALA A 100 -12.81 5.72 -10.63
N PHE A 101 -13.21 4.50 -10.30
CA PHE A 101 -13.17 4.02 -8.92
C PHE A 101 -11.72 3.64 -8.58
N ILE A 102 -11.12 4.30 -7.58
CA ILE A 102 -9.69 4.15 -7.28
C ILE A 102 -9.48 3.31 -6.04
N MET A 103 -8.59 2.33 -6.14
CA MET A 103 -8.10 1.54 -5.01
C MET A 103 -6.61 1.79 -4.80
N GLU A 104 -6.16 1.75 -3.56
CA GLU A 104 -4.74 1.69 -3.21
C GLU A 104 -4.29 0.23 -3.20
N GLY A 105 -3.29 -0.09 -4.00
CA GLY A 105 -2.64 -1.38 -4.00
C GLY A 105 -1.62 -1.54 -2.87
N PRO A 106 -1.04 -2.74 -2.70
CA PRO A 106 -0.17 -3.08 -1.56
C PRO A 106 1.14 -2.28 -1.51
N ALA A 107 1.60 -1.71 -2.62
CA ALA A 107 2.78 -0.85 -2.69
C ALA A 107 2.46 0.66 -2.64
N GLY A 108 1.20 1.04 -2.40
CA GLY A 108 0.74 2.43 -2.41
C GLY A 108 0.41 2.96 -3.81
N GLU A 109 0.41 2.09 -4.82
CA GLU A 109 0.02 2.42 -6.18
C GLU A 109 -1.49 2.67 -6.27
N ALA A 110 -1.89 3.57 -7.16
CA ALA A 110 -3.29 3.81 -7.50
C ALA A 110 -3.72 2.86 -8.62
N LEU A 111 -4.75 2.08 -8.36
CA LEU A 111 -5.40 1.18 -9.32
C LEU A 111 -6.75 1.77 -9.72
N TYR A 112 -6.99 1.88 -11.02
CA TYR A 112 -8.17 2.53 -11.58
C TYR A 112 -9.13 1.51 -12.16
N PHE A 113 -10.38 1.57 -11.74
CA PHE A 113 -11.43 0.63 -12.15
C PHE A 113 -12.59 1.37 -12.82
N GLU A 114 -13.22 0.75 -13.82
CA GLU A 114 -14.40 1.29 -14.47
C GLU A 114 -15.61 1.37 -13.51
N SER A 115 -15.61 0.55 -12.46
CA SER A 115 -16.69 0.50 -11.49
C SER A 115 -16.25 -0.10 -10.16
N LYS A 116 -17.10 0.11 -9.14
CA LYS A 116 -16.97 -0.56 -7.85
C LYS A 116 -17.04 -2.09 -7.96
N ALA A 117 -17.78 -2.61 -8.96
CA ALA A 117 -17.92 -4.04 -9.18
C ALA A 117 -16.62 -4.68 -9.64
N THR A 118 -15.89 -4.07 -10.60
CA THR A 118 -14.60 -4.57 -11.05
C THR A 118 -13.54 -4.45 -9.94
N ALA A 119 -13.57 -3.38 -9.16
CA ALA A 119 -12.71 -3.23 -7.97
C ALA A 119 -12.96 -4.32 -6.92
N ALA A 120 -14.22 -4.68 -6.66
CA ALA A 120 -14.57 -5.75 -5.73
C ALA A 120 -14.09 -7.12 -6.22
N LYS A 121 -14.20 -7.39 -7.53
CA LYS A 121 -13.67 -8.61 -8.14
C LYS A 121 -12.16 -8.70 -8.00
N TYR A 122 -11.43 -7.64 -8.29
CA TYR A 122 -9.98 -7.57 -8.09
C TYR A 122 -9.60 -7.91 -6.65
N LYS A 123 -10.28 -7.30 -5.68
CA LYS A 123 -10.03 -7.55 -4.25
C LYS A 123 -10.24 -9.01 -3.86
N SER A 124 -11.29 -9.66 -4.40
CA SER A 124 -11.56 -11.07 -4.14
C SER A 124 -10.52 -12.00 -4.75
N ASP A 125 -9.98 -11.66 -5.92
CA ASP A 125 -8.97 -12.46 -6.62
C ASP A 125 -7.60 -12.35 -5.96
N VAL A 126 -7.24 -11.16 -5.46
CA VAL A 126 -6.00 -10.96 -4.69
C VAL A 126 -6.04 -11.67 -3.33
N ALA A 127 -7.20 -11.72 -2.67
CA ALA A 127 -7.36 -12.38 -1.37
C ALA A 127 -7.26 -13.93 -1.45
N LYS A 128 -7.33 -14.52 -2.64
CA LYS A 128 -7.22 -15.97 -2.87
C LYS A 128 -5.81 -16.46 -3.18
N LYS A 129 -4.84 -15.55 -3.34
CA LYS A 129 -3.43 -15.86 -3.59
C LYS A 129 -2.61 -15.87 -2.32
#